data_99f341fd56eb894438e787a581f60a03
#
_entry.id   99f341fd56eb894438e787a581f60a03
#
_cell.length_a   1.000
_cell.length_b   1.000
_cell.length_c   1.000
_cell.angle_alpha   90.00
_cell.angle_beta   90.00
_cell.angle_gamma   90.00
#
_symmetry.space_group_name_H-M   'P 1'
#
loop_
_entity.id
_entity.type
_entity.pdbx_description
1 polymer ?
#
loop_
_entity_poly.entity_id
_entity_poly.type
_entity_poly.pdbx_seq_one_letter_code
_entity_poly.pdbx_strand_id
1 'polypeptide(L)'
;MIINKLLLTTALSLGLALPTLAANVAPGDTLAENQDYTYWLLDAIKSMDPQINTDVEGSGVLRSLFEGLYNEDQNGALVPGVALSHDLSEDKTVYTFHLRDNAKWSNGDPVTAQDFVYAWKRLADPATASEYAWYIELMQVKNAAAVIAGEVPVDDLGVKAVDDHTFEVTIDAPLPYFPKMLTHASTFPVNRKVIEANGDKWTEAGTLVGNGAYILKEHVLGEKVVMEPNPNYWDSEHTVIQTITALTINDQNAALTRYLAGELDRVEIPAGQYPRLKAEYPDQAVSVPQSCSYIYMFNLDEAKGPEALKDVRVRKALSYAIDRDIIVDKILQGGQWPSYNWTHHSTEGFKMPDIDYSHWTQAERDAKALELMKEAGYGPDHPLDLTLNYNTSESHKKIAIAVQQFWKKIGVNLTLNNMEWKVHTDKMQNQDFDIARYAWCGDYNEASTYLDFFTSYSGHNNGKFFSPDYDKLMKDSKTAEDPNPMYTAAEEILADQMPMAPIYQYTKVEMIKPDMRGMSLNNLMQNWYVKDMYRVAN
;
A
#
# COMPACT_ATOMS: atom_id res chain seq x y z
N MET A 1 14.64 -55.12 69.99
CA MET A 1 14.82 -55.30 68.53
C MET A 1 13.54 -54.78 67.81
N ILE A 2 13.54 -53.51 67.49
CA ILE A 2 12.38 -52.84 66.90
C ILE A 2 12.82 -52.39 65.51
N ILE A 3 12.17 -52.96 64.49
CA ILE A 3 12.45 -52.66 63.09
C ILE A 3 11.47 -51.52 62.62
N ASN A 4 12.02 -50.35 62.35
CA ASN A 4 11.28 -49.25 61.75
C ASN A 4 11.16 -49.48 60.22
N LYS A 5 9.94 -49.57 59.71
CA LYS A 5 9.63 -49.52 58.29
C LYS A 5 9.51 -48.07 57.87
N LEU A 6 10.43 -47.65 57.03
CA LEU A 6 10.33 -46.36 56.29
C LEU A 6 9.37 -46.57 55.10
N LEU A 7 8.26 -45.85 55.13
CA LEU A 7 7.34 -45.72 53.95
C LEU A 7 7.86 -44.57 53.07
N LEU A 8 8.33 -44.89 51.87
CA LEU A 8 8.63 -43.95 50.82
C LEU A 8 7.32 -43.59 50.10
N THR A 9 6.82 -42.39 50.33
CA THR A 9 5.73 -41.81 49.53
C THR A 9 6.34 -41.10 48.33
N THR A 10 6.21 -41.71 47.15
CA THR A 10 6.47 -41.07 45.84
C THR A 10 5.31 -40.11 45.52
N ALA A 11 5.55 -38.82 45.62
CA ALA A 11 4.64 -37.80 45.13
C ALA A 11 4.77 -37.74 43.60
N LEU A 12 3.75 -38.20 42.91
CA LEU A 12 3.57 -38.01 41.46
C LEU A 12 3.16 -36.54 41.26
N SER A 13 4.10 -35.66 40.89
CA SER A 13 3.78 -34.32 40.43
C SER A 13 3.21 -34.44 39.03
N LEU A 14 1.86 -34.40 38.92
CA LEU A 14 1.22 -34.03 37.64
C LEU A 14 1.62 -32.59 37.32
N GLY A 15 2.59 -32.42 36.46
CA GLY A 15 2.83 -31.15 35.80
C GLY A 15 1.60 -30.85 34.91
N LEU A 16 0.75 -29.95 35.36
CA LEU A 16 -0.18 -29.25 34.48
C LEU A 16 0.71 -28.49 33.48
N ALA A 17 0.83 -29.03 32.28
CA ALA A 17 1.27 -28.24 31.15
C ALA A 17 0.23 -27.12 30.96
N LEU A 18 0.57 -25.92 31.42
CA LEU A 18 -0.15 -24.74 31.05
C LEU A 18 -0.06 -24.67 29.52
N PRO A 19 -1.18 -24.47 28.79
CA PRO A 19 -1.10 -24.23 27.37
C PRO A 19 -0.18 -23.02 27.18
N THR A 20 0.89 -23.18 26.40
CA THR A 20 1.67 -22.06 25.91
C THR A 20 0.70 -21.23 25.08
N LEU A 21 0.26 -20.11 25.63
CA LEU A 21 -0.58 -19.15 24.91
C LEU A 21 0.22 -18.70 23.70
N ALA A 22 -0.42 -18.73 22.52
CA ALA A 22 0.11 -18.09 21.32
C ALA A 22 0.52 -16.66 21.67
N ALA A 23 1.74 -16.23 21.31
CA ALA A 23 2.37 -15.05 21.90
C ALA A 23 1.58 -13.74 21.74
N ASN A 24 0.65 -13.67 20.79
CA ASN A 24 -0.12 -12.47 20.49
C ASN A 24 -1.54 -12.47 21.07
N VAL A 25 -1.96 -13.52 21.76
CA VAL A 25 -3.27 -13.57 22.40
C VAL A 25 -3.26 -12.71 23.66
N ALA A 26 -4.16 -11.72 23.74
CA ALA A 26 -4.20 -10.82 24.88
C ALA A 26 -4.55 -11.56 26.20
N PRO A 27 -3.97 -11.15 27.34
CA PRO A 27 -4.28 -11.76 28.62
C PRO A 27 -5.77 -11.69 28.92
N GLY A 28 -6.40 -12.85 29.13
CA GLY A 28 -7.84 -12.96 29.43
C GLY A 28 -8.71 -13.33 28.23
N ASP A 29 -8.19 -13.27 27.02
CA ASP A 29 -8.90 -13.76 25.84
C ASP A 29 -8.91 -15.31 25.82
N THR A 30 -10.04 -15.88 25.41
CA THR A 30 -10.19 -17.31 25.13
C THR A 30 -10.35 -17.46 23.62
N LEU A 31 -9.52 -18.30 23.02
CA LEU A 31 -9.59 -18.56 21.58
C LEU A 31 -10.91 -19.25 21.20
N ALA A 32 -11.52 -18.84 20.11
CA ALA A 32 -12.61 -19.59 19.48
C ALA A 32 -12.11 -20.94 18.93
N GLU A 33 -12.99 -21.93 18.84
CA GLU A 33 -12.66 -23.24 18.24
C GLU A 33 -12.34 -23.08 16.74
N ASN A 34 -13.12 -22.26 16.03
CA ASN A 34 -12.87 -21.94 14.64
C ASN A 34 -11.95 -20.70 14.53
N GLN A 35 -10.81 -20.86 13.89
CA GLN A 35 -9.81 -19.82 13.62
C GLN A 35 -9.69 -19.53 12.12
N ASP A 36 -10.79 -19.66 11.34
CA ASP A 36 -10.81 -19.25 9.94
C ASP A 36 -11.01 -17.74 9.83
N TYR A 37 -10.41 -17.14 8.79
CA TYR A 37 -10.55 -15.73 8.47
C TYR A 37 -10.90 -15.55 7.00
N THR A 38 -12.10 -15.03 6.72
CA THR A 38 -12.57 -14.75 5.37
C THR A 38 -12.75 -13.25 5.17
N TYR A 39 -12.07 -12.67 4.19
CA TYR A 39 -12.15 -11.25 3.92
C TYR A 39 -12.37 -10.93 2.45
N TRP A 40 -12.81 -9.74 2.21
CA TRP A 40 -13.14 -9.21 0.89
C TRP A 40 -11.96 -8.55 0.19
N LEU A 41 -11.89 -8.73 -1.13
CA LEU A 41 -11.07 -7.98 -2.08
C LEU A 41 -11.99 -7.36 -3.13
N LEU A 42 -11.72 -6.11 -3.53
CA LEU A 42 -12.48 -5.43 -4.59
C LEU A 42 -12.13 -6.00 -5.96
N ASP A 43 -10.84 -6.13 -6.25
CA ASP A 43 -10.32 -6.51 -7.55
C ASP A 43 -9.45 -7.78 -7.46
N ALA A 44 -9.26 -8.42 -8.60
CA ALA A 44 -8.34 -9.55 -8.71
C ALA A 44 -6.90 -9.08 -8.51
N ILE A 45 -6.11 -9.87 -7.79
CA ILE A 45 -4.69 -9.61 -7.56
C ILE A 45 -3.94 -9.65 -8.89
N LYS A 46 -3.16 -8.61 -9.17
CA LYS A 46 -2.39 -8.48 -10.42
C LYS A 46 -1.26 -9.50 -10.50
N SER A 47 -0.53 -9.70 -9.41
CA SER A 47 0.60 -10.63 -9.33
C SER A 47 0.84 -11.15 -7.91
N MET A 48 1.21 -12.43 -7.80
CA MET A 48 1.72 -13.05 -6.57
C MET A 48 3.26 -13.01 -6.47
N ASP A 49 3.91 -12.29 -7.38
CA ASP A 49 5.35 -12.05 -7.37
C ASP A 49 5.64 -10.73 -6.65
N PRO A 50 6.40 -10.73 -5.53
CA PRO A 50 6.69 -9.52 -4.77
C PRO A 50 7.35 -8.41 -5.59
N GLN A 51 8.22 -8.74 -6.55
CA GLN A 51 8.90 -7.75 -7.38
C GLN A 51 8.04 -7.23 -8.55
N ILE A 52 6.89 -7.85 -8.83
CA ILE A 52 6.00 -7.48 -9.95
C ILE A 52 4.69 -6.86 -9.46
N ASN A 53 4.27 -7.18 -8.23
CA ASN A 53 3.02 -6.68 -7.69
C ASN A 53 3.03 -5.15 -7.52
N THR A 54 1.93 -4.50 -7.91
CA THR A 54 1.75 -3.04 -7.82
C THR A 54 0.41 -2.63 -7.20
N ASP A 55 -0.36 -3.58 -6.67
CA ASP A 55 -1.67 -3.31 -6.07
C ASP A 55 -1.70 -3.61 -4.57
N VAL A 56 -2.60 -2.93 -3.87
CA VAL A 56 -2.77 -3.04 -2.41
C VAL A 56 -3.29 -4.41 -2.01
N GLU A 57 -4.20 -4.98 -2.81
CA GLU A 57 -4.78 -6.30 -2.59
C GLU A 57 -3.70 -7.38 -2.62
N GLY A 58 -2.85 -7.36 -3.64
CA GLY A 58 -1.72 -8.28 -3.77
C GLY A 58 -0.72 -8.10 -2.64
N SER A 59 -0.38 -6.86 -2.28
CA SER A 59 0.53 -6.57 -1.16
C SER A 59 0.02 -7.15 0.17
N GLY A 60 -1.30 -7.09 0.41
CA GLY A 60 -1.93 -7.70 1.59
C GLY A 60 -1.76 -9.22 1.65
N VAL A 61 -1.92 -9.91 0.51
CA VAL A 61 -1.70 -11.37 0.41
C VAL A 61 -0.22 -11.71 0.51
N LEU A 62 0.66 -10.94 -0.13
CA LEU A 62 2.11 -11.17 -0.11
C LEU A 62 2.69 -11.10 1.30
N ARG A 63 2.17 -10.22 2.19
CA ARG A 63 2.58 -10.18 3.62
C ARG A 63 2.18 -11.44 4.40
N SER A 64 1.29 -12.27 3.89
CA SER A 64 1.00 -13.59 4.48
C SER A 64 1.93 -14.68 3.94
N LEU A 65 2.29 -14.60 2.64
CA LEU A 65 3.09 -15.61 1.93
C LEU A 65 4.61 -15.40 2.09
N PHE A 66 5.03 -14.15 2.30
CA PHE A 66 6.44 -13.76 2.43
C PHE A 66 6.65 -12.89 3.68
N GLU A 67 7.90 -12.80 4.12
CA GLU A 67 8.34 -11.92 5.19
C GLU A 67 9.65 -11.23 4.79
N GLY A 68 9.69 -9.89 4.99
CA GLY A 68 10.85 -9.05 4.71
C GLY A 68 11.86 -9.02 5.86
N LEU A 69 12.81 -8.06 5.77
CA LEU A 69 13.77 -7.81 6.84
C LEU A 69 13.05 -7.34 8.11
N TYR A 70 12.10 -6.42 7.96
CA TYR A 70 11.26 -5.90 9.04
C TYR A 70 9.77 -6.02 8.72
N ASN A 71 8.96 -6.07 9.77
CA ASN A 71 7.51 -5.96 9.75
C ASN A 71 7.06 -4.69 10.49
N GLU A 72 5.77 -4.44 10.58
CA GLU A 72 5.16 -3.43 11.44
C GLU A 72 4.24 -4.09 12.46
N ASP A 73 4.17 -3.54 13.66
CA ASP A 73 3.18 -3.92 14.66
C ASP A 73 1.81 -3.28 14.36
N GLN A 74 0.83 -3.52 15.23
CA GLN A 74 -0.54 -2.98 15.11
C GLN A 74 -0.61 -1.44 15.13
N ASN A 75 0.46 -0.76 15.55
CA ASN A 75 0.55 0.69 15.64
C ASN A 75 1.46 1.29 14.55
N GLY A 76 2.04 0.46 13.67
CA GLY A 76 2.95 0.89 12.61
C GLY A 76 4.40 1.06 13.06
N ALA A 77 4.76 0.60 14.27
CA ALA A 77 6.15 0.58 14.68
C ALA A 77 6.89 -0.60 14.03
N LEU A 78 8.14 -0.35 13.60
CA LEU A 78 8.98 -1.40 13.01
C LEU A 78 9.32 -2.48 14.05
N VAL A 79 9.14 -3.72 13.65
CA VAL A 79 9.50 -4.90 14.44
C VAL A 79 10.34 -5.87 13.61
N PRO A 80 11.19 -6.70 14.25
CA PRO A 80 11.97 -7.71 13.54
C PRO A 80 11.12 -8.66 12.70
N GLY A 81 11.53 -8.84 11.44
CA GLY A 81 11.07 -9.91 10.56
C GLY A 81 12.15 -10.98 10.43
N VAL A 82 12.69 -11.19 9.22
CA VAL A 82 13.84 -12.08 9.01
C VAL A 82 15.11 -11.48 9.62
N ALA A 83 15.28 -10.14 9.63
CA ALA A 83 16.37 -9.49 10.35
C ALA A 83 16.00 -9.30 11.82
N LEU A 84 16.92 -9.67 12.72
CA LEU A 84 16.81 -9.44 14.17
C LEU A 84 17.22 -8.01 14.54
N SER A 85 18.22 -7.48 13.83
CA SER A 85 18.80 -6.15 14.05
C SER A 85 19.60 -5.71 12.83
N HIS A 86 20.09 -4.47 12.85
CA HIS A 86 21.11 -3.99 11.92
C HIS A 86 22.13 -3.11 12.63
N ASP A 87 23.33 -3.08 12.06
CA ASP A 87 24.35 -2.08 12.36
C ASP A 87 24.39 -1.04 11.24
N LEU A 88 24.74 0.20 11.59
CA LEU A 88 24.89 1.31 10.67
C LEU A 88 26.32 1.86 10.77
N SER A 89 27.00 2.04 9.62
CA SER A 89 28.32 2.63 9.57
C SER A 89 28.36 4.08 10.09
N GLU A 90 29.53 4.59 10.47
CA GLU A 90 29.68 5.96 11.01
C GLU A 90 29.19 7.03 10.02
N ASP A 91 29.42 6.83 8.73
CA ASP A 91 28.96 7.72 7.64
C ASP A 91 27.48 7.48 7.27
N LYS A 92 26.81 6.52 7.93
CA LYS A 92 25.41 6.17 7.74
C LYS A 92 25.05 5.71 6.32
N THR A 93 26.02 5.15 5.59
CA THR A 93 25.80 4.69 4.21
C THR A 93 25.83 3.17 4.05
N VAL A 94 26.21 2.41 5.08
CA VAL A 94 26.23 0.94 5.03
C VAL A 94 25.37 0.39 6.17
N TYR A 95 24.32 -0.36 5.79
CA TYR A 95 23.48 -1.12 6.70
C TYR A 95 23.92 -2.59 6.67
N THR A 96 24.22 -3.18 7.82
CA THR A 96 24.54 -4.59 8.00
C THR A 96 23.44 -5.27 8.80
N PHE A 97 22.59 -6.05 8.14
CA PHE A 97 21.47 -6.76 8.74
C PHE A 97 21.89 -8.12 9.25
N HIS A 98 21.54 -8.43 10.51
CA HIS A 98 21.76 -9.73 11.15
C HIS A 98 20.48 -10.57 11.03
N LEU A 99 20.51 -11.58 10.18
CA LEU A 99 19.36 -12.43 9.91
C LEU A 99 19.25 -13.53 10.99
N ARG A 100 18.00 -13.95 11.27
CA ARG A 100 17.75 -15.10 12.16
C ARG A 100 18.22 -16.40 11.51
N ASP A 101 18.74 -17.32 12.31
CA ASP A 101 19.25 -18.61 11.88
C ASP A 101 18.15 -19.68 11.68
N ASN A 102 16.94 -19.41 12.20
CA ASN A 102 15.80 -20.32 12.13
C ASN A 102 14.77 -19.95 11.04
N ALA A 103 15.02 -18.92 10.24
CA ALA A 103 14.15 -18.58 9.10
C ALA A 103 14.22 -19.67 8.02
N LYS A 104 13.05 -20.13 7.56
CA LYS A 104 12.93 -21.17 6.54
C LYS A 104 11.91 -20.81 5.48
N TRP A 105 12.16 -21.26 4.28
CA TRP A 105 11.20 -21.37 3.22
C TRP A 105 10.14 -22.43 3.54
N SER A 106 8.96 -22.32 2.93
CA SER A 106 7.86 -23.27 3.14
C SER A 106 8.18 -24.71 2.72
N ASN A 107 9.19 -24.91 1.88
CA ASN A 107 9.74 -26.23 1.52
C ASN A 107 10.77 -26.77 2.52
N GLY A 108 11.10 -26.01 3.57
CA GLY A 108 12.05 -26.38 4.63
C GLY A 108 13.50 -25.96 4.39
N ASP A 109 13.85 -25.43 3.22
CA ASP A 109 15.18 -24.86 2.96
C ASP A 109 15.42 -23.63 3.87
N PRO A 110 16.66 -23.30 4.29
CA PRO A 110 16.95 -22.09 5.04
C PRO A 110 16.75 -20.84 4.17
N VAL A 111 16.27 -19.75 4.78
CA VAL A 111 16.31 -18.40 4.20
C VAL A 111 17.68 -17.80 4.51
N THR A 112 18.36 -17.29 3.50
CA THR A 112 19.72 -16.77 3.62
C THR A 112 19.84 -15.34 3.08
N ALA A 113 20.95 -14.67 3.39
CA ALA A 113 21.26 -13.35 2.84
C ALA A 113 21.35 -13.36 1.30
N GLN A 114 21.70 -14.49 0.69
CA GLN A 114 21.71 -14.64 -0.78
C GLN A 114 20.31 -14.52 -1.40
N ASP A 115 19.26 -14.90 -0.68
CA ASP A 115 17.88 -14.78 -1.17
C ASP A 115 17.46 -13.30 -1.26
N PHE A 116 17.89 -12.47 -0.31
CA PHE A 116 17.71 -11.01 -0.36
C PHE A 116 18.54 -10.37 -1.48
N VAL A 117 19.80 -10.75 -1.62
CA VAL A 117 20.65 -10.28 -2.73
C VAL A 117 20.00 -10.59 -4.07
N TYR A 118 19.52 -11.82 -4.25
CA TYR A 118 18.85 -12.22 -5.47
C TYR A 118 17.57 -11.42 -5.73
N ALA A 119 16.70 -11.27 -4.71
CA ALA A 119 15.44 -10.54 -4.82
C ALA A 119 15.65 -9.06 -5.20
N TRP A 120 16.61 -8.38 -4.56
CA TRP A 120 16.87 -6.97 -4.82
C TRP A 120 17.54 -6.73 -6.17
N LYS A 121 18.46 -7.63 -6.57
CA LYS A 121 19.01 -7.62 -7.94
C LYS A 121 17.92 -7.85 -8.98
N ARG A 122 17.02 -8.81 -8.72
CA ARG A 122 15.87 -9.07 -9.59
C ARG A 122 14.92 -7.88 -9.70
N LEU A 123 14.66 -7.16 -8.59
CA LEU A 123 13.85 -5.95 -8.58
C LEU A 123 14.45 -4.85 -9.47
N ALA A 124 15.78 -4.67 -9.44
CA ALA A 124 16.48 -3.64 -10.21
C ALA A 124 16.78 -4.06 -11.66
N ASP A 125 16.73 -5.36 -11.97
CA ASP A 125 17.10 -5.88 -13.30
C ASP A 125 16.07 -5.46 -14.37
N PRO A 126 16.48 -4.75 -15.45
CA PRO A 126 15.59 -4.42 -16.56
C PRO A 126 14.88 -5.64 -17.17
N ALA A 127 15.51 -6.83 -17.14
CA ALA A 127 14.91 -8.06 -17.65
C ALA A 127 13.68 -8.52 -16.84
N THR A 128 13.56 -8.13 -15.58
CA THR A 128 12.37 -8.39 -14.75
C THR A 128 11.18 -7.49 -15.12
N ALA A 129 11.45 -6.34 -15.73
CA ALA A 129 10.47 -5.33 -16.10
C ALA A 129 9.55 -4.91 -14.91
N SER A 130 10.13 -4.83 -13.71
CA SER A 130 9.40 -4.41 -12.51
C SER A 130 9.00 -2.94 -12.61
N GLU A 131 7.71 -2.66 -12.40
CA GLU A 131 7.23 -1.28 -12.25
C GLU A 131 7.74 -0.63 -10.95
N TYR A 132 8.21 -1.43 -9.99
CA TYR A 132 8.82 -0.98 -8.72
C TYR A 132 10.35 -0.94 -8.76
N ALA A 133 11.01 -1.11 -9.93
CA ALA A 133 12.46 -1.00 -10.02
C ALA A 133 12.99 0.34 -9.47
N TRP A 134 12.28 1.45 -9.73
CA TRP A 134 12.59 2.78 -9.20
C TRP A 134 12.63 2.85 -7.67
N TYR A 135 11.97 1.92 -6.96
CA TYR A 135 11.97 1.88 -5.50
C TYR A 135 13.35 1.62 -4.91
N ILE A 136 14.16 0.79 -5.57
CA ILE A 136 15.57 0.55 -5.19
C ILE A 136 16.41 1.84 -5.38
N GLU A 137 16.14 2.64 -6.41
CA GLU A 137 16.76 3.95 -6.60
C GLU A 137 16.28 4.94 -5.53
N LEU A 138 14.98 4.94 -5.20
CA LEU A 138 14.41 5.73 -4.12
C LEU A 138 15.05 5.41 -2.77
N MET A 139 15.34 4.15 -2.50
CA MET A 139 16.10 3.68 -1.35
C MET A 139 17.58 4.09 -1.40
N GLN A 140 18.03 4.75 -2.47
CA GLN A 140 19.40 5.18 -2.70
C GLN A 140 20.42 4.03 -2.68
N VAL A 141 20.02 2.82 -3.03
CA VAL A 141 20.94 1.70 -3.11
C VAL A 141 22.00 2.01 -4.17
N LYS A 142 23.26 1.87 -3.79
CA LYS A 142 24.40 2.20 -4.66
C LYS A 142 24.27 1.54 -6.03
N ASN A 143 24.51 2.32 -7.08
CA ASN A 143 24.39 1.94 -8.50
C ASN A 143 22.97 1.61 -8.98
N ALA A 144 21.92 1.80 -8.17
CA ALA A 144 20.54 1.41 -8.54
C ALA A 144 20.10 2.04 -9.87
N ALA A 145 20.23 3.37 -10.02
CA ALA A 145 19.85 4.06 -11.25
C ALA A 145 20.56 3.52 -12.50
N ALA A 146 21.88 3.29 -12.41
CA ALA A 146 22.68 2.77 -13.53
C ALA A 146 22.33 1.31 -13.88
N VAL A 147 22.00 0.49 -12.87
CA VAL A 147 21.53 -0.90 -13.07
C VAL A 147 20.17 -0.89 -13.76
N ILE A 148 19.22 -0.10 -13.27
CA ILE A 148 17.86 0.02 -13.83
C ILE A 148 17.92 0.53 -15.29
N ALA A 149 18.84 1.46 -15.58
CA ALA A 149 19.07 1.95 -16.95
C ALA A 149 19.80 0.94 -17.85
N GLY A 150 20.32 -0.16 -17.29
CA GLY A 150 21.12 -1.14 -18.03
C GLY A 150 22.53 -0.65 -18.40
N GLU A 151 23.03 0.39 -17.75
CA GLU A 151 24.33 1.00 -17.98
C GLU A 151 25.47 0.20 -17.33
N VAL A 152 25.16 -0.49 -16.22
CA VAL A 152 26.09 -1.38 -15.51
C VAL A 152 25.42 -2.73 -15.22
N PRO A 153 26.21 -3.81 -15.02
CA PRO A 153 25.66 -5.12 -14.67
C PRO A 153 24.86 -5.09 -13.37
N VAL A 154 23.83 -5.92 -13.27
CA VAL A 154 23.02 -6.08 -12.06
C VAL A 154 23.85 -6.52 -10.85
N ASP A 155 24.98 -7.16 -11.08
CA ASP A 155 25.93 -7.58 -10.03
C ASP A 155 26.63 -6.40 -9.34
N ASP A 156 26.63 -5.22 -9.95
CA ASP A 156 27.22 -4.00 -9.36
C ASP A 156 26.28 -3.27 -8.40
N LEU A 157 25.02 -3.76 -8.24
CA LEU A 157 24.08 -3.20 -7.25
C LEU A 157 24.68 -3.31 -5.83
N GLY A 158 24.56 -2.25 -5.04
CA GLY A 158 25.13 -2.11 -3.70
C GLY A 158 24.57 -3.05 -2.64
N VAL A 159 24.38 -4.34 -2.95
CA VAL A 159 23.92 -5.37 -2.03
C VAL A 159 24.83 -6.59 -2.07
N LYS A 160 25.12 -7.16 -0.89
CA LYS A 160 25.90 -8.40 -0.80
C LYS A 160 25.50 -9.25 0.40
N ALA A 161 25.67 -10.56 0.29
CA ALA A 161 25.71 -11.46 1.42
C ALA A 161 27.17 -11.58 1.90
N VAL A 162 27.42 -11.20 3.15
CA VAL A 162 28.74 -11.36 3.81
C VAL A 162 28.92 -12.83 4.19
N ASP A 163 27.86 -13.43 4.69
CA ASP A 163 27.68 -14.85 4.97
C ASP A 163 26.19 -15.21 4.86
N ASP A 164 25.77 -16.42 5.23
CA ASP A 164 24.38 -16.87 5.10
C ASP A 164 23.39 -16.06 5.96
N HIS A 165 23.85 -15.42 7.03
CA HIS A 165 23.01 -14.68 7.99
C HIS A 165 23.36 -13.19 8.09
N THR A 166 24.22 -12.69 7.21
CA THR A 166 24.63 -11.28 7.20
C THR A 166 24.41 -10.67 5.82
N PHE A 167 23.37 -9.83 5.71
CA PHE A 167 23.02 -9.08 4.51
C PHE A 167 23.49 -7.63 4.63
N GLU A 168 24.29 -7.15 3.68
CA GLU A 168 24.79 -5.79 3.68
C GLU A 168 24.25 -4.99 2.49
N VAL A 169 23.82 -3.76 2.78
CA VAL A 169 23.33 -2.80 1.79
C VAL A 169 24.15 -1.52 1.89
N THR A 170 24.72 -1.08 0.76
CA THR A 170 25.36 0.22 0.63
C THR A 170 24.43 1.19 -0.07
N ILE A 171 24.21 2.36 0.51
CA ILE A 171 23.42 3.46 -0.06
C ILE A 171 24.34 4.65 -0.40
N ASP A 172 23.95 5.48 -1.37
CA ASP A 172 24.75 6.58 -1.87
C ASP A 172 24.86 7.76 -0.89
N ALA A 173 23.84 7.93 -0.04
CA ALA A 173 23.80 8.95 1.01
C ALA A 173 22.95 8.50 2.20
N PRO A 174 23.15 9.08 3.41
CA PRO A 174 22.32 8.79 4.58
C PRO A 174 20.83 8.99 4.30
N LEU A 175 20.00 7.98 4.62
CA LEU A 175 18.55 8.01 4.43
C LEU A 175 17.88 7.60 5.76
N PRO A 176 17.44 8.56 6.61
CA PRO A 176 16.96 8.26 7.96
C PRO A 176 15.75 7.32 8.01
N TYR A 177 14.92 7.30 6.97
CA TYR A 177 13.72 6.47 6.87
C TYR A 177 13.95 5.16 6.09
N PHE A 178 15.19 4.86 5.69
CA PHE A 178 15.53 3.61 4.98
C PHE A 178 14.95 2.35 5.65
N PRO A 179 15.01 2.15 6.99
CA PRO A 179 14.43 0.97 7.61
C PRO A 179 12.90 0.86 7.44
N LYS A 180 12.18 1.99 7.35
CA LYS A 180 10.72 1.99 7.10
C LYS A 180 10.39 1.47 5.70
N MET A 181 11.26 1.71 4.73
CA MET A 181 11.07 1.25 3.35
C MET A 181 11.16 -0.27 3.20
N LEU A 182 11.78 -0.97 4.17
CA LEU A 182 11.99 -2.43 4.15
C LEU A 182 10.73 -3.26 4.45
N THR A 183 9.62 -2.61 4.81
CA THR A 183 8.31 -3.26 5.01
C THR A 183 7.50 -3.39 3.73
N HIS A 184 7.97 -2.76 2.63
CA HIS A 184 7.33 -2.85 1.34
C HIS A 184 7.58 -4.22 0.68
N ALA A 185 6.52 -4.83 0.13
CA ALA A 185 6.57 -6.20 -0.40
C ALA A 185 7.61 -6.40 -1.52
N SER A 186 7.91 -5.37 -2.32
CA SER A 186 8.91 -5.46 -3.39
C SER A 186 10.32 -5.80 -2.90
N THR A 187 10.61 -5.54 -1.60
CA THR A 187 11.91 -5.84 -0.96
C THR A 187 11.99 -7.23 -0.35
N PHE A 188 10.89 -7.99 -0.38
CA PHE A 188 10.86 -9.33 0.21
C PHE A 188 11.73 -10.32 -0.56
N PRO A 189 12.34 -11.30 0.14
CA PRO A 189 13.16 -12.33 -0.50
C PRO A 189 12.30 -13.26 -1.34
N VAL A 190 12.89 -13.83 -2.38
CA VAL A 190 12.26 -14.87 -3.22
C VAL A 190 13.21 -16.04 -3.42
N ASN A 191 12.65 -17.24 -3.56
CA ASN A 191 13.43 -18.45 -3.69
C ASN A 191 13.94 -18.63 -5.13
N ARG A 192 15.22 -18.34 -5.35
CA ARG A 192 15.86 -18.42 -6.67
C ARG A 192 15.69 -19.78 -7.34
N LYS A 193 15.88 -20.88 -6.60
CA LYS A 193 15.79 -22.25 -7.14
C LYS A 193 14.40 -22.53 -7.70
N VAL A 194 13.36 -22.06 -7.01
CA VAL A 194 11.97 -22.26 -7.43
C VAL A 194 11.65 -21.43 -8.67
N ILE A 195 12.12 -20.18 -8.73
CA ILE A 195 11.96 -19.32 -9.91
C ILE A 195 12.66 -19.92 -11.13
N GLU A 196 13.93 -20.32 -11.00
CA GLU A 196 14.70 -20.91 -12.11
C GLU A 196 14.12 -22.25 -12.59
N ALA A 197 13.52 -23.05 -11.69
CA ALA A 197 12.94 -24.33 -12.04
C ALA A 197 11.56 -24.22 -12.73
N ASN A 198 10.79 -23.18 -12.45
CA ASN A 198 9.37 -23.09 -12.85
C ASN A 198 9.07 -21.91 -13.81
N GLY A 199 10.01 -20.98 -14.00
CA GLY A 199 9.78 -19.78 -14.81
C GLY A 199 8.54 -19.02 -14.35
N ASP A 200 7.69 -18.57 -15.27
CA ASP A 200 6.47 -17.77 -14.95
C ASP A 200 5.45 -18.47 -14.05
N LYS A 201 5.59 -19.80 -13.87
CA LYS A 201 4.66 -20.59 -13.05
C LYS A 201 5.08 -20.70 -11.57
N TRP A 202 6.17 -20.06 -11.17
CA TRP A 202 6.67 -20.16 -9.80
C TRP A 202 5.70 -19.61 -8.75
N THR A 203 4.78 -18.72 -9.15
CA THR A 203 3.75 -18.12 -8.30
C THR A 203 2.43 -18.89 -8.22
N GLU A 204 2.30 -20.02 -8.96
CA GLU A 204 1.08 -20.85 -8.93
C GLU A 204 0.95 -21.62 -7.60
N ALA A 205 -0.29 -21.90 -7.21
CA ALA A 205 -0.57 -22.75 -6.06
C ALA A 205 0.07 -24.15 -6.23
N GLY A 206 0.76 -24.62 -5.19
CA GLY A 206 1.53 -25.87 -5.23
C GLY A 206 2.97 -25.71 -5.74
N THR A 207 3.32 -24.58 -6.35
CA THR A 207 4.68 -24.27 -6.81
C THR A 207 5.31 -23.15 -5.98
N LEU A 208 4.50 -22.14 -5.59
CA LEU A 208 4.97 -21.01 -4.79
C LEU A 208 5.59 -21.48 -3.48
N VAL A 209 6.83 -21.04 -3.23
CA VAL A 209 7.57 -21.25 -1.98
C VAL A 209 7.86 -19.88 -1.38
N GLY A 210 7.13 -19.55 -0.33
CA GLY A 210 7.30 -18.33 0.46
C GLY A 210 8.01 -18.61 1.79
N ASN A 211 8.40 -17.54 2.48
CA ASN A 211 9.00 -17.59 3.82
C ASN A 211 8.10 -16.95 4.89
N GLY A 212 6.86 -16.61 4.54
CA GLY A 212 5.87 -16.04 5.45
C GLY A 212 5.15 -17.08 6.30
N ALA A 213 4.21 -16.59 7.11
CA ALA A 213 3.46 -17.41 8.05
C ALA A 213 2.45 -18.36 7.38
N TYR A 214 2.15 -18.17 6.10
CA TYR A 214 1.17 -18.95 5.35
C TYR A 214 1.73 -19.43 4.03
N ILE A 215 1.12 -20.50 3.50
CA ILE A 215 1.38 -21.09 2.17
C ILE A 215 0.15 -20.92 1.28
N LEU A 216 0.39 -20.66 0.00
CA LEU A 216 -0.68 -20.57 -1.00
C LEU A 216 -1.25 -21.96 -1.31
N LYS A 217 -2.51 -22.18 -0.95
CA LYS A 217 -3.23 -23.44 -1.18
C LYS A 217 -3.99 -23.44 -2.49
N GLU A 218 -4.69 -22.35 -2.76
CA GLU A 218 -5.52 -22.22 -3.95
C GLU A 218 -5.52 -20.76 -4.42
N HIS A 219 -5.47 -20.55 -5.72
CA HIS A 219 -5.68 -19.24 -6.36
C HIS A 219 -6.56 -19.43 -7.60
N VAL A 220 -7.77 -18.92 -7.53
CA VAL A 220 -8.70 -18.84 -8.67
C VAL A 220 -8.83 -17.38 -9.05
N LEU A 221 -8.24 -17.02 -10.18
CA LEU A 221 -8.16 -15.63 -10.62
C LEU A 221 -9.56 -15.00 -10.71
N GLY A 222 -9.71 -13.83 -10.07
CA GLY A 222 -10.98 -13.10 -10.00
C GLY A 222 -12.05 -13.72 -9.11
N GLU A 223 -11.74 -14.77 -8.35
CA GLU A 223 -12.67 -15.44 -7.45
C GLU A 223 -12.14 -15.48 -6.02
N LYS A 224 -11.02 -16.16 -5.78
CA LYS A 224 -10.49 -16.33 -4.41
C LYS A 224 -9.01 -16.69 -4.35
N VAL A 225 -8.45 -16.40 -3.18
CA VAL A 225 -7.15 -16.91 -2.71
C VAL A 225 -7.37 -17.63 -1.40
N VAL A 226 -6.83 -18.85 -1.25
CA VAL A 226 -6.87 -19.62 0.00
C VAL A 226 -5.44 -19.88 0.48
N MET A 227 -5.19 -19.62 1.76
CA MET A 227 -3.89 -19.83 2.39
C MET A 227 -4.05 -20.63 3.68
N GLU A 228 -3.07 -21.47 4.00
CA GLU A 228 -2.99 -22.29 5.21
C GLU A 228 -1.68 -22.02 5.95
N PRO A 229 -1.57 -22.27 7.28
CA PRO A 229 -0.34 -22.03 8.03
C PRO A 229 0.88 -22.74 7.43
N ASN A 230 2.01 -22.05 7.45
CA ASN A 230 3.30 -22.59 7.07
C ASN A 230 3.97 -23.25 8.28
N PRO A 231 4.09 -24.59 8.32
CA PRO A 231 4.68 -25.29 9.47
C PRO A 231 6.19 -25.02 9.61
N ASN A 232 6.84 -24.50 8.56
CA ASN A 232 8.26 -24.15 8.56
C ASN A 232 8.51 -22.68 8.91
N TYR A 233 7.46 -21.88 9.11
CA TYR A 233 7.62 -20.48 9.52
C TYR A 233 8.28 -20.41 10.90
N TRP A 234 9.26 -19.51 11.08
CA TRP A 234 10.05 -19.43 12.30
C TRP A 234 9.21 -19.16 13.56
N ASP A 235 8.05 -18.52 13.41
CA ASP A 235 7.11 -18.18 14.47
C ASP A 235 5.76 -18.92 14.33
N SER A 236 5.78 -20.11 13.75
CA SER A 236 4.57 -20.92 13.48
C SER A 236 3.80 -21.29 14.75
N GLU A 237 4.46 -21.39 15.91
CA GLU A 237 3.82 -21.70 17.20
C GLU A 237 2.87 -20.57 17.66
N HIS A 238 3.06 -19.35 17.15
CA HIS A 238 2.25 -18.19 17.49
C HIS A 238 1.24 -17.80 16.39
N THR A 239 1.22 -18.52 15.27
CA THR A 239 0.27 -18.32 14.17
C THR A 239 -1.04 -19.03 14.49
N VAL A 240 -2.11 -18.28 14.77
CA VAL A 240 -3.39 -18.83 15.30
C VAL A 240 -4.41 -19.09 14.19
N ILE A 241 -4.56 -18.17 13.23
CA ILE A 241 -5.52 -18.33 12.12
C ILE A 241 -5.14 -19.57 11.28
N GLN A 242 -6.11 -20.47 11.05
CA GLN A 242 -5.88 -21.77 10.39
C GLN A 242 -6.18 -21.74 8.89
N THR A 243 -7.16 -20.96 8.47
CA THR A 243 -7.48 -20.79 7.06
C THR A 243 -7.71 -19.31 6.78
N ILE A 244 -7.06 -18.81 5.74
CA ILE A 244 -7.34 -17.47 5.22
C ILE A 244 -8.01 -17.63 3.86
N THR A 245 -9.18 -17.01 3.68
CA THR A 245 -9.87 -16.96 2.39
C THR A 245 -10.09 -15.50 1.99
N ALA A 246 -9.44 -15.05 0.94
CA ALA A 246 -9.69 -13.74 0.33
C ALA A 246 -10.64 -13.92 -0.86
N LEU A 247 -11.82 -13.30 -0.82
CA LEU A 247 -12.85 -13.42 -1.86
C LEU A 247 -12.91 -12.14 -2.71
N THR A 248 -12.75 -12.29 -4.00
CA THR A 248 -12.90 -11.17 -4.96
C THR A 248 -14.37 -10.96 -5.28
N ILE A 249 -14.91 -9.79 -4.94
CA ILE A 249 -16.31 -9.42 -5.18
C ILE A 249 -16.35 -7.96 -5.63
N ASN A 250 -16.52 -7.71 -6.93
CA ASN A 250 -16.47 -6.36 -7.51
C ASN A 250 -17.65 -5.46 -7.10
N ASP A 251 -18.77 -6.03 -6.68
CA ASP A 251 -19.94 -5.28 -6.16
C ASP A 251 -19.84 -5.12 -4.66
N GLN A 252 -19.51 -3.90 -4.19
CA GLN A 252 -19.36 -3.58 -2.76
C GLN A 252 -20.66 -3.81 -1.96
N ASN A 253 -21.86 -3.62 -2.55
CA ASN A 253 -23.13 -3.89 -1.86
C ASN A 253 -23.38 -5.40 -1.72
N ALA A 254 -23.03 -6.21 -2.73
CA ALA A 254 -23.06 -7.65 -2.63
C ALA A 254 -22.09 -8.16 -1.56
N ALA A 255 -20.87 -7.61 -1.50
CA ALA A 255 -19.89 -7.94 -0.47
C ALA A 255 -20.40 -7.60 0.94
N LEU A 256 -20.98 -6.41 1.13
CA LEU A 256 -21.61 -6.02 2.41
C LEU A 256 -22.76 -6.96 2.79
N THR A 257 -23.59 -7.37 1.82
CA THR A 257 -24.69 -8.31 2.06
C THR A 257 -24.15 -9.67 2.55
N ARG A 258 -23.08 -10.16 1.96
CA ARG A 258 -22.42 -11.40 2.38
C ARG A 258 -21.79 -11.29 3.78
N TYR A 259 -21.21 -10.14 4.12
CA TYR A 259 -20.74 -9.88 5.49
C TYR A 259 -21.90 -9.94 6.51
N LEU A 260 -23.03 -9.29 6.22
CA LEU A 260 -24.20 -9.29 7.09
C LEU A 260 -24.83 -10.70 7.20
N ALA A 261 -24.70 -11.54 6.17
CA ALA A 261 -25.08 -12.95 6.19
C ALA A 261 -24.09 -13.85 6.97
N GLY A 262 -22.94 -13.33 7.39
CA GLY A 262 -21.92 -14.06 8.16
C GLY A 262 -20.92 -14.84 7.29
N GLU A 263 -20.85 -14.54 5.99
CA GLU A 263 -19.93 -15.21 5.06
C GLU A 263 -18.56 -14.54 4.98
N LEU A 264 -18.44 -13.31 5.47
CA LEU A 264 -17.19 -12.54 5.53
C LEU A 264 -16.94 -12.07 6.96
N ASP A 265 -15.69 -11.98 7.35
CA ASP A 265 -15.26 -11.44 8.64
C ASP A 265 -14.87 -9.96 8.54
N ARG A 266 -14.52 -9.51 7.33
CA ARG A 266 -14.14 -8.13 7.04
C ARG A 266 -14.59 -7.73 5.64
N VAL A 267 -15.14 -6.50 5.51
CA VAL A 267 -15.56 -5.92 4.23
C VAL A 267 -15.48 -4.39 4.30
N GLU A 268 -15.16 -3.73 3.19
CA GLU A 268 -15.26 -2.27 3.07
C GLU A 268 -16.73 -1.83 3.04
N ILE A 269 -17.03 -0.74 3.71
CA ILE A 269 -18.38 -0.14 3.74
C ILE A 269 -18.56 0.70 2.47
N PRO A 270 -19.60 0.43 1.64
CA PRO A 270 -19.89 1.24 0.48
C PRO A 270 -20.16 2.71 0.83
N ALA A 271 -19.75 3.62 -0.06
CA ALA A 271 -19.91 5.06 0.12
C ALA A 271 -21.32 5.48 0.54
N GLY A 272 -21.41 6.29 1.61
CA GLY A 272 -22.66 6.81 2.18
C GLY A 272 -23.37 5.87 3.16
N GLN A 273 -22.86 4.66 3.41
CA GLN A 273 -23.52 3.72 4.31
C GLN A 273 -22.94 3.69 5.74
N TYR A 274 -21.76 4.29 5.96
CA TYR A 274 -21.10 4.24 7.27
C TYR A 274 -21.97 4.80 8.42
N PRO A 275 -22.65 5.97 8.32
CA PRO A 275 -23.44 6.48 9.43
C PRO A 275 -24.55 5.53 9.87
N ARG A 276 -25.24 4.89 8.92
CA ARG A 276 -26.28 3.89 9.19
C ARG A 276 -25.67 2.65 9.86
N LEU A 277 -24.63 2.09 9.27
CA LEU A 277 -23.99 0.87 9.78
C LEU A 277 -23.33 1.09 11.14
N LYS A 278 -22.76 2.29 11.39
CA LYS A 278 -22.21 2.65 12.69
C LYS A 278 -23.30 2.73 13.78
N ALA A 279 -24.50 3.18 13.43
CA ALA A 279 -25.62 3.21 14.36
C ALA A 279 -26.20 1.80 14.62
N GLU A 280 -26.28 0.94 13.59
CA GLU A 280 -26.82 -0.42 13.70
C GLU A 280 -25.81 -1.42 14.31
N TYR A 281 -24.51 -1.25 14.02
CA TYR A 281 -23.42 -2.15 14.41
C TYR A 281 -22.23 -1.35 14.99
N PRO A 282 -22.39 -0.71 16.16
CA PRO A 282 -21.41 0.24 16.70
C PRO A 282 -20.01 -0.38 16.95
N ASP A 283 -19.99 -1.68 17.30
CA ASP A 283 -18.75 -2.41 17.61
C ASP A 283 -18.09 -3.06 16.37
N GLN A 284 -18.75 -3.00 15.21
CA GLN A 284 -18.26 -3.62 13.97
C GLN A 284 -17.89 -2.60 12.90
N ALA A 285 -18.62 -1.47 12.82
CA ALA A 285 -18.33 -0.43 11.83
C ALA A 285 -17.21 0.47 12.35
N VAL A 286 -16.09 0.49 11.63
CA VAL A 286 -14.90 1.29 11.96
C VAL A 286 -14.57 2.26 10.83
N SER A 287 -13.98 3.40 11.20
CA SER A 287 -13.35 4.34 10.27
C SER A 287 -12.05 4.79 10.90
N VAL A 288 -10.94 4.51 10.24
CA VAL A 288 -9.59 4.81 10.74
C VAL A 288 -8.77 5.48 9.64
N PRO A 289 -7.79 6.33 9.97
CA PRO A 289 -6.92 6.95 8.97
C PRO A 289 -6.19 5.90 8.12
N GLN A 290 -6.03 6.20 6.84
CA GLN A 290 -5.26 5.37 5.91
C GLN A 290 -4.37 6.27 5.06
N SER A 291 -3.08 5.96 4.98
CA SER A 291 -2.07 6.73 4.24
C SER A 291 -2.30 6.63 2.72
N CYS A 292 -3.44 7.15 2.24
CA CYS A 292 -3.79 7.18 0.83
C CYS A 292 -4.41 8.53 0.46
N SER A 293 -4.12 9.00 -0.77
CA SER A 293 -4.69 10.22 -1.36
C SER A 293 -5.38 9.92 -2.67
N TYR A 294 -6.59 10.45 -2.86
CA TYR A 294 -7.42 10.29 -4.06
C TYR A 294 -7.31 11.50 -4.97
N ILE A 295 -7.00 11.27 -6.23
CA ILE A 295 -6.81 12.33 -7.22
C ILE A 295 -7.49 12.03 -8.55
N TYR A 296 -7.63 13.06 -9.35
CA TYR A 296 -7.76 12.95 -10.79
C TYR A 296 -6.46 13.42 -11.45
N MET A 297 -5.74 12.48 -12.07
CA MET A 297 -4.49 12.73 -12.77
C MET A 297 -4.79 13.28 -14.16
N PHE A 298 -4.10 14.33 -14.57
CA PHE A 298 -4.17 14.91 -15.91
C PHE A 298 -3.08 14.32 -16.80
N ASN A 299 -3.41 14.02 -18.05
CA ASN A 299 -2.42 13.59 -19.02
C ASN A 299 -1.73 14.81 -19.64
N LEU A 300 -0.45 14.98 -19.29
CA LEU A 300 0.41 16.08 -19.77
C LEU A 300 1.41 15.61 -20.83
N ASP A 301 1.28 14.37 -21.31
CA ASP A 301 2.15 13.85 -22.37
C ASP A 301 2.03 14.71 -23.64
N GLU A 302 3.16 15.12 -24.20
CA GLU A 302 3.22 16.03 -25.33
C GLU A 302 2.56 15.48 -26.60
N ALA A 303 2.58 14.16 -26.79
CA ALA A 303 2.07 13.50 -27.97
C ALA A 303 0.63 12.99 -27.81
N LYS A 304 0.24 12.59 -26.58
CA LYS A 304 -1.03 11.90 -26.32
C LYS A 304 -1.98 12.70 -25.44
N GLY A 305 -1.48 13.63 -24.62
CA GLY A 305 -2.32 14.46 -23.75
C GLY A 305 -3.16 15.46 -24.54
N PRO A 306 -4.41 15.74 -24.09
CA PRO A 306 -5.25 16.77 -24.70
C PRO A 306 -4.59 18.15 -24.65
N GLU A 307 -4.62 18.89 -25.76
CA GLU A 307 -4.02 20.22 -25.84
C GLU A 307 -4.55 21.18 -24.75
N ALA A 308 -5.84 21.10 -24.45
CA ALA A 308 -6.44 21.91 -23.38
C ALA A 308 -5.83 21.66 -21.99
N LEU A 309 -5.39 20.43 -21.70
CA LEU A 309 -4.78 20.09 -20.41
C LEU A 309 -3.31 20.53 -20.31
N LYS A 310 -2.67 20.97 -21.39
CA LYS A 310 -1.35 21.61 -21.35
C LYS A 310 -1.43 23.02 -20.76
N ASP A 311 -2.58 23.67 -20.85
CA ASP A 311 -2.83 24.96 -20.21
C ASP A 311 -3.11 24.80 -18.71
N VAL A 312 -2.23 25.33 -17.87
CA VAL A 312 -2.37 25.28 -16.40
C VAL A 312 -3.66 25.92 -15.90
N ARG A 313 -4.20 26.93 -16.63
CA ARG A 313 -5.46 27.60 -16.25
C ARG A 313 -6.63 26.62 -16.30
N VAL A 314 -6.67 25.74 -17.32
CA VAL A 314 -7.69 24.69 -17.45
C VAL A 314 -7.56 23.71 -16.30
N ARG A 315 -6.36 23.23 -15.98
CA ARG A 315 -6.13 22.29 -14.88
C ARG A 315 -6.53 22.87 -13.53
N LYS A 316 -6.14 24.11 -13.25
CA LYS A 316 -6.58 24.85 -12.05
C LYS A 316 -8.10 24.99 -11.99
N ALA A 317 -8.74 25.36 -13.10
CA ALA A 317 -10.20 25.49 -13.15
C ALA A 317 -10.91 24.16 -12.85
N LEU A 318 -10.44 23.05 -13.43
CA LEU A 318 -10.97 21.72 -13.15
C LEU A 318 -10.83 21.36 -11.66
N SER A 319 -9.68 21.61 -11.05
CA SER A 319 -9.47 21.34 -9.60
C SER A 319 -10.35 22.23 -8.72
N TYR A 320 -10.44 23.54 -9.01
CA TYR A 320 -11.18 24.51 -8.20
C TYR A 320 -12.69 24.24 -8.22
N ALA A 321 -13.23 23.79 -9.34
CA ALA A 321 -14.66 23.49 -9.50
C ALA A 321 -15.10 22.21 -8.75
N ILE A 322 -14.19 21.39 -8.21
CA ILE A 322 -14.55 20.22 -7.42
C ILE A 322 -14.96 20.64 -6.00
N ASP A 323 -16.23 20.43 -5.66
CA ASP A 323 -16.74 20.61 -4.29
C ASP A 323 -16.37 19.38 -3.44
N ARG A 324 -15.27 19.51 -2.72
CA ARG A 324 -14.69 18.42 -1.91
C ARG A 324 -15.56 18.10 -0.70
N ASP A 325 -16.20 19.10 -0.11
CA ASP A 325 -17.07 18.93 1.06
C ASP A 325 -18.32 18.11 0.69
N ILE A 326 -18.90 18.35 -0.50
CA ILE A 326 -19.98 17.49 -1.01
C ILE A 326 -19.49 16.03 -1.19
N ILE A 327 -18.28 15.84 -1.70
CA ILE A 327 -17.75 14.49 -1.89
C ILE A 327 -17.56 13.78 -0.55
N VAL A 328 -16.90 14.39 0.43
CA VAL A 328 -16.58 13.72 1.69
C VAL A 328 -17.79 13.63 2.63
N ASP A 329 -18.61 14.69 2.74
CA ASP A 329 -19.69 14.77 3.73
C ASP A 329 -21.04 14.23 3.24
N LYS A 330 -21.29 14.24 1.93
CA LYS A 330 -22.59 13.84 1.37
C LYS A 330 -22.54 12.55 0.56
N ILE A 331 -21.40 12.25 -0.07
CA ILE A 331 -21.25 11.06 -0.91
C ILE A 331 -20.56 9.94 -0.14
N LEU A 332 -19.37 10.18 0.42
CA LEU A 332 -18.57 9.17 1.10
C LEU A 332 -19.00 8.91 2.53
N GLN A 333 -19.13 9.96 3.33
CA GLN A 333 -19.60 9.94 4.72
C GLN A 333 -18.83 8.99 5.66
N GLY A 334 -17.57 8.72 5.36
CA GLY A 334 -16.72 7.79 6.11
C GLY A 334 -15.63 8.49 6.93
N GLY A 335 -15.66 9.83 7.06
CA GLY A 335 -14.63 10.59 7.78
C GLY A 335 -13.39 10.91 6.94
N GLN A 336 -13.48 10.76 5.61
CA GLN A 336 -12.45 11.18 4.69
C GLN A 336 -12.17 12.68 4.84
N TRP A 337 -10.92 13.09 4.56
CA TRP A 337 -10.48 14.48 4.69
C TRP A 337 -10.44 15.16 3.30
N PRO A 338 -11.10 16.30 3.09
CA PRO A 338 -11.02 17.04 1.82
C PRO A 338 -9.57 17.50 1.59
N SER A 339 -9.01 17.22 0.40
CA SER A 339 -7.59 17.50 0.15
C SER A 339 -7.39 18.56 -0.94
N TYR A 340 -6.40 19.44 -0.69
CA TYR A 340 -5.93 20.48 -1.59
C TYR A 340 -4.44 20.32 -1.95
N ASN A 341 -3.78 19.31 -1.35
CA ASN A 341 -2.40 18.93 -1.55
C ASN A 341 -2.30 17.42 -1.80
N TRP A 342 -1.11 16.95 -2.16
CA TRP A 342 -0.87 15.54 -2.50
C TRP A 342 -0.59 14.65 -1.29
N THR A 343 0.38 15.06 -0.46
CA THR A 343 0.83 14.28 0.70
C THR A 343 -0.26 14.17 1.76
N HIS A 344 -0.46 12.97 2.31
CA HIS A 344 -1.47 12.73 3.34
C HIS A 344 -1.15 13.49 4.64
N HIS A 345 -2.14 14.15 5.23
CA HIS A 345 -1.97 15.03 6.39
C HIS A 345 -1.45 14.33 7.65
N SER A 346 -1.70 13.02 7.79
CA SER A 346 -1.25 12.22 8.95
C SER A 346 0.14 11.59 8.74
N THR A 347 0.82 11.87 7.62
CA THR A 347 2.18 11.37 7.37
C THR A 347 3.14 11.88 8.44
N GLU A 348 3.96 10.98 8.99
CA GLU A 348 4.86 11.30 10.10
C GLU A 348 5.83 12.43 9.74
N GLY A 349 5.88 13.45 10.60
CA GLY A 349 6.76 14.60 10.45
C GLY A 349 6.40 15.58 9.32
N PHE A 350 5.41 15.29 8.50
CA PHE A 350 4.99 16.17 7.41
C PHE A 350 4.30 17.45 7.92
N LYS A 351 4.68 18.58 7.35
CA LYS A 351 4.03 19.88 7.61
C LYS A 351 3.16 20.25 6.44
N MET A 352 1.86 20.39 6.70
CA MET A 352 0.89 20.77 5.68
C MET A 352 1.28 22.10 5.02
N PRO A 353 1.31 22.17 3.68
CA PRO A 353 1.56 23.41 2.97
C PRO A 353 0.39 24.39 3.13
N ASP A 354 0.67 25.68 3.05
CA ASP A 354 -0.36 26.72 3.03
C ASP A 354 -0.79 26.99 1.58
N ILE A 355 -1.81 26.27 1.11
CA ILE A 355 -2.31 26.37 -0.25
C ILE A 355 -3.47 27.37 -0.33
N ASP A 356 -3.26 28.48 -1.00
CA ASP A 356 -4.18 29.62 -1.10
C ASP A 356 -5.64 29.21 -1.32
N TYR A 357 -5.93 28.44 -2.36
CA TYR A 357 -7.30 28.09 -2.72
C TYR A 357 -7.99 27.13 -1.73
N SER A 358 -7.24 26.56 -0.79
CA SER A 358 -7.82 25.75 0.28
C SER A 358 -8.65 26.58 1.24
N HIS A 359 -8.30 27.86 1.40
CA HIS A 359 -8.97 28.80 2.30
C HIS A 359 -10.20 29.47 1.68
N TRP A 360 -10.39 29.34 0.36
CA TRP A 360 -11.51 29.95 -0.32
C TRP A 360 -12.80 29.14 -0.08
N THR A 361 -13.93 29.84 -0.08
CA THR A 361 -15.24 29.19 -0.14
C THR A 361 -15.41 28.48 -1.50
N GLN A 362 -16.28 27.49 -1.59
CA GLN A 362 -16.56 26.84 -2.87
C GLN A 362 -17.09 27.83 -3.91
N ALA A 363 -17.87 28.82 -3.50
CA ALA A 363 -18.38 29.87 -4.41
C ALA A 363 -17.24 30.71 -5.01
N GLU A 364 -16.20 31.03 -4.23
CA GLU A 364 -15.00 31.75 -4.73
C GLU A 364 -14.20 30.86 -5.67
N ARG A 365 -14.02 29.57 -5.34
CA ARG A 365 -13.38 28.59 -6.22
C ARG A 365 -14.14 28.43 -7.55
N ASP A 366 -15.47 28.30 -7.51
CA ASP A 366 -16.31 28.19 -8.69
C ASP A 366 -16.21 29.44 -9.60
N ALA A 367 -16.23 30.63 -8.99
CA ALA A 367 -16.08 31.88 -9.73
C ALA A 367 -14.70 31.98 -10.42
N LYS A 368 -13.63 31.63 -9.70
CA LYS A 368 -12.29 31.61 -10.27
C LYS A 368 -12.09 30.55 -11.33
N ALA A 369 -12.70 29.38 -11.17
CA ALA A 369 -12.69 28.32 -12.17
C ALA A 369 -13.33 28.78 -13.49
N LEU A 370 -14.49 29.45 -13.41
CA LEU A 370 -15.17 30.00 -14.60
C LEU A 370 -14.35 31.10 -15.28
N GLU A 371 -13.71 31.98 -14.51
CA GLU A 371 -12.78 33.01 -15.00
C GLU A 371 -11.62 32.37 -15.79
N LEU A 372 -10.93 31.39 -15.21
CA LEU A 372 -9.78 30.69 -15.81
C LEU A 372 -10.18 29.94 -17.10
N MET A 373 -11.33 29.28 -17.12
CA MET A 373 -11.84 28.62 -18.34
C MET A 373 -12.08 29.65 -19.45
N LYS A 374 -12.69 30.81 -19.12
CA LYS A 374 -12.92 31.86 -20.08
C LYS A 374 -11.62 32.46 -20.65
N GLU A 375 -10.60 32.68 -19.78
CA GLU A 375 -9.28 33.15 -20.22
C GLU A 375 -8.56 32.14 -21.11
N ALA A 376 -8.83 30.83 -20.91
CA ALA A 376 -8.32 29.75 -21.76
C ALA A 376 -9.15 29.53 -23.05
N GLY A 377 -10.24 30.29 -23.25
CA GLY A 377 -11.10 30.22 -24.43
C GLY A 377 -12.23 29.20 -24.34
N TYR A 378 -12.53 28.70 -23.15
CA TYR A 378 -13.60 27.73 -22.90
C TYR A 378 -14.69 28.31 -21.98
N GLY A 379 -15.81 27.62 -21.87
CA GLY A 379 -16.90 27.99 -20.99
C GLY A 379 -18.23 27.39 -21.45
N PRO A 380 -19.37 27.75 -20.82
CA PRO A 380 -20.67 27.18 -21.18
C PRO A 380 -21.07 27.40 -22.65
N ASP A 381 -20.65 28.52 -23.27
CA ASP A 381 -20.93 28.85 -24.67
C ASP A 381 -19.95 28.22 -25.68
N HIS A 382 -18.77 27.78 -25.17
CA HIS A 382 -17.74 27.09 -25.94
C HIS A 382 -17.16 25.94 -25.05
N PRO A 383 -17.91 24.84 -24.92
CA PRO A 383 -17.56 23.79 -23.97
C PRO A 383 -16.33 23.00 -24.41
N LEU A 384 -15.58 22.49 -23.41
CA LEU A 384 -14.46 21.60 -23.56
C LEU A 384 -14.93 20.15 -23.37
N ASP A 385 -14.64 19.29 -24.34
CA ASP A 385 -14.93 17.85 -24.25
C ASP A 385 -13.73 17.12 -23.66
N LEU A 386 -13.94 16.35 -22.58
CA LEU A 386 -12.93 15.53 -21.89
C LEU A 386 -13.51 14.18 -21.50
N THR A 387 -12.64 13.19 -21.32
CA THR A 387 -12.98 11.85 -20.82
C THR A 387 -12.32 11.60 -19.46
N LEU A 388 -13.09 11.11 -18.49
CA LEU A 388 -12.59 10.60 -17.22
C LEU A 388 -12.61 9.08 -17.24
N ASN A 389 -11.43 8.47 -17.21
CA ASN A 389 -11.26 7.04 -17.00
C ASN A 389 -11.27 6.73 -15.50
N TYR A 390 -12.02 5.71 -15.08
CA TYR A 390 -12.01 5.21 -13.70
C TYR A 390 -12.27 3.70 -13.63
N ASN A 391 -11.67 3.04 -12.65
CA ASN A 391 -11.89 1.62 -12.41
C ASN A 391 -13.24 1.35 -11.72
N THR A 392 -13.77 0.16 -11.92
CA THR A 392 -15.07 -0.26 -11.42
C THR A 392 -15.13 -0.22 -9.89
N SER A 393 -15.93 0.69 -9.37
CA SER A 393 -16.28 0.84 -7.96
C SER A 393 -17.50 1.75 -7.84
N GLU A 394 -18.44 1.41 -7.00
CA GLU A 394 -19.62 2.24 -6.75
C GLU A 394 -19.25 3.62 -6.16
N SER A 395 -18.22 3.66 -5.31
CA SER A 395 -17.70 4.91 -4.75
C SER A 395 -17.11 5.81 -5.85
N HIS A 396 -16.27 5.26 -6.73
CA HIS A 396 -15.67 6.02 -7.85
C HIS A 396 -16.72 6.54 -8.81
N LYS A 397 -17.74 5.72 -9.11
CA LYS A 397 -18.86 6.10 -9.97
C LYS A 397 -19.65 7.27 -9.39
N LYS A 398 -19.98 7.24 -8.10
CA LYS A 398 -20.70 8.33 -7.41
C LYS A 398 -19.90 9.64 -7.45
N ILE A 399 -18.60 9.58 -7.18
CA ILE A 399 -17.69 10.74 -7.26
C ILE A 399 -17.62 11.27 -8.69
N ALA A 400 -17.42 10.41 -9.67
CA ALA A 400 -17.33 10.80 -11.09
C ALA A 400 -18.61 11.51 -11.59
N ILE A 401 -19.79 11.00 -11.19
CA ILE A 401 -21.08 11.64 -11.51
C ILE A 401 -21.19 13.03 -10.86
N ALA A 402 -20.76 13.19 -9.61
CA ALA A 402 -20.77 14.48 -8.94
C ALA A 402 -19.82 15.47 -9.62
N VAL A 403 -18.60 15.07 -9.93
CA VAL A 403 -17.61 15.90 -10.61
C VAL A 403 -18.07 16.27 -12.02
N GLN A 404 -18.73 15.36 -12.74
CA GLN A 404 -19.35 15.68 -14.04
C GLN A 404 -20.35 16.84 -13.92
N GLN A 405 -21.14 16.90 -12.83
CA GLN A 405 -22.09 18.00 -12.60
C GLN A 405 -21.38 19.29 -12.19
N PHE A 406 -20.29 19.21 -11.41
CA PHE A 406 -19.49 20.38 -11.06
C PHE A 406 -18.85 20.99 -12.30
N TRP A 407 -18.20 20.19 -13.13
CA TRP A 407 -17.49 20.65 -14.33
C TRP A 407 -18.42 21.13 -15.45
N LYS A 408 -19.64 20.61 -15.51
CA LYS A 408 -20.67 21.14 -16.43
C LYS A 408 -20.93 22.63 -16.22
N LYS A 409 -20.86 23.13 -14.97
CA LYS A 409 -21.08 24.55 -14.64
C LYS A 409 -20.01 25.47 -15.22
N ILE A 410 -18.80 24.96 -15.40
CA ILE A 410 -17.67 25.71 -15.97
C ILE A 410 -17.44 25.43 -17.46
N GLY A 411 -18.41 24.76 -18.13
CA GLY A 411 -18.37 24.51 -19.58
C GLY A 411 -17.54 23.30 -19.98
N VAL A 412 -17.51 22.23 -19.17
CA VAL A 412 -16.88 20.96 -19.53
C VAL A 412 -17.93 19.88 -19.77
N ASN A 413 -17.89 19.25 -20.92
CA ASN A 413 -18.65 18.05 -21.25
C ASN A 413 -17.79 16.83 -20.90
N LEU A 414 -18.04 16.23 -19.74
CA LEU A 414 -17.27 15.09 -19.29
C LEU A 414 -17.90 13.76 -19.69
N THR A 415 -17.20 12.95 -20.44
CA THR A 415 -17.55 11.56 -20.71
C THR A 415 -16.98 10.67 -19.60
N LEU A 416 -17.81 9.82 -19.00
CA LEU A 416 -17.40 8.88 -17.96
C LEU A 416 -17.12 7.52 -18.58
N ASN A 417 -15.90 7.02 -18.41
CA ASN A 417 -15.44 5.76 -19.00
C ASN A 417 -15.02 4.79 -17.88
N ASN A 418 -15.90 3.85 -17.53
CA ASN A 418 -15.67 2.83 -16.53
C ASN A 418 -15.01 1.59 -17.15
N MET A 419 -14.03 1.01 -16.46
CA MET A 419 -13.34 -0.20 -16.89
C MET A 419 -12.84 -1.02 -15.71
N GLU A 420 -12.47 -2.25 -15.97
CA GLU A 420 -11.82 -3.14 -15.00
C GLU A 420 -10.43 -2.60 -14.63
N TRP A 421 -9.93 -2.92 -13.40
CA TRP A 421 -8.71 -2.34 -12.83
C TRP A 421 -7.47 -2.53 -13.71
N LYS A 422 -7.24 -3.74 -14.21
CA LYS A 422 -6.07 -4.02 -15.05
C LYS A 422 -6.10 -3.21 -16.35
N VAL A 423 -7.27 -3.11 -16.99
CA VAL A 423 -7.44 -2.29 -18.22
C VAL A 423 -7.19 -0.81 -17.91
N HIS A 424 -7.64 -0.34 -16.74
CA HIS A 424 -7.44 1.03 -16.29
C HIS A 424 -5.96 1.35 -16.10
N THR A 425 -5.22 0.48 -15.42
CA THR A 425 -3.78 0.67 -15.18
C THR A 425 -2.98 0.58 -16.48
N ASP A 426 -3.29 -0.38 -17.37
CA ASP A 426 -2.64 -0.51 -18.67
C ASP A 426 -2.83 0.76 -19.52
N LYS A 427 -4.04 1.37 -19.50
CA LYS A 427 -4.29 2.64 -20.20
C LYS A 427 -3.49 3.81 -19.63
N MET A 428 -3.37 3.88 -18.30
CA MET A 428 -2.58 4.92 -17.65
C MET A 428 -1.09 4.81 -18.01
N GLN A 429 -0.53 3.62 -17.93
CA GLN A 429 0.88 3.34 -18.29
C GLN A 429 1.20 3.70 -19.74
N ASN A 430 0.23 3.50 -20.63
CA ASN A 430 0.35 3.84 -22.06
C ASN A 430 -0.07 5.27 -22.38
N GLN A 431 -0.42 6.13 -21.39
CA GLN A 431 -0.95 7.47 -21.55
C GLN A 431 -2.19 7.54 -22.48
N ASP A 432 -3.04 6.48 -22.48
CA ASP A 432 -4.29 6.39 -23.25
C ASP A 432 -5.49 6.88 -22.40
N PHE A 433 -5.43 8.14 -21.98
CA PHE A 433 -6.48 8.81 -21.20
C PHE A 433 -6.37 10.34 -21.35
N ASP A 434 -7.45 11.07 -21.07
CA ASP A 434 -7.42 12.52 -20.85
C ASP A 434 -7.22 12.81 -19.38
N ILE A 435 -8.13 12.27 -18.56
CA ILE A 435 -8.11 12.33 -17.10
C ILE A 435 -8.31 10.91 -16.57
N ALA A 436 -7.48 10.52 -15.60
CA ALA A 436 -7.61 9.23 -14.96
C ALA A 436 -7.86 9.39 -13.46
N ARG A 437 -8.82 8.63 -12.93
CA ARG A 437 -8.92 8.44 -11.48
C ARG A 437 -7.70 7.68 -10.99
N TYR A 438 -7.08 8.19 -9.94
CA TYR A 438 -6.00 7.47 -9.28
C TYR A 438 -6.04 7.64 -7.77
N ALA A 439 -5.34 6.79 -7.08
CA ALA A 439 -5.03 6.95 -5.66
C ALA A 439 -3.64 6.41 -5.43
N TRP A 440 -2.91 7.06 -4.56
CA TRP A 440 -1.63 6.57 -4.06
C TRP A 440 -1.74 6.29 -2.58
N CYS A 441 -1.35 5.10 -2.19
CA CYS A 441 -1.15 4.76 -0.79
C CYS A 441 0.35 4.76 -0.53
N GLY A 442 0.79 5.43 0.54
CA GLY A 442 2.22 5.52 0.85
C GLY A 442 2.84 4.12 1.01
N ASP A 443 4.04 3.93 0.47
CA ASP A 443 4.81 2.69 0.62
C ASP A 443 5.52 2.62 1.99
N TYR A 444 5.71 3.77 2.61
CA TYR A 444 6.29 3.96 3.95
C TYR A 444 5.80 5.27 4.56
N ASN A 445 5.83 5.40 5.89
CA ASN A 445 5.30 6.56 6.60
C ASN A 445 6.31 7.72 6.63
N GLU A 446 6.46 8.38 5.47
CA GLU A 446 7.27 9.58 5.27
C GLU A 446 6.82 10.30 3.99
N ALA A 447 6.95 11.65 3.90
CA ALA A 447 6.34 12.47 2.84
C ALA A 447 6.87 12.17 1.43
N SER A 448 8.12 11.75 1.30
CA SER A 448 8.73 11.46 -0.01
C SER A 448 8.01 10.33 -0.75
N THR A 449 7.32 9.41 -0.04
CA THR A 449 6.52 8.35 -0.69
C THR A 449 5.44 8.90 -1.62
N TYR A 450 4.92 10.11 -1.29
CA TYR A 450 3.97 10.84 -2.13
C TYR A 450 4.70 11.71 -3.16
N LEU A 451 5.66 12.50 -2.70
CA LEU A 451 6.28 13.53 -3.53
C LEU A 451 7.17 12.94 -4.63
N ASP A 452 7.90 11.85 -4.36
CA ASP A 452 8.68 11.16 -5.38
C ASP A 452 7.82 10.59 -6.54
N PHE A 453 6.51 10.41 -6.31
CA PHE A 453 5.57 9.95 -7.35
C PHE A 453 5.56 10.86 -8.59
N PHE A 454 5.65 12.17 -8.42
CA PHE A 454 5.61 13.16 -9.50
C PHE A 454 6.98 13.56 -10.06
N THR A 455 8.06 12.94 -9.59
CA THR A 455 9.38 13.17 -10.20
C THR A 455 9.43 12.64 -11.65
N SER A 456 10.25 13.26 -12.49
CA SER A 456 10.35 12.86 -13.90
C SER A 456 10.92 11.44 -14.10
N TYR A 457 11.62 10.93 -13.10
CA TYR A 457 12.21 9.58 -13.09
C TYR A 457 11.33 8.54 -12.40
N SER A 458 10.18 8.91 -11.84
CA SER A 458 9.24 7.97 -11.25
C SER A 458 8.52 7.13 -12.29
N GLY A 459 8.51 5.81 -12.10
CA GLY A 459 7.73 4.88 -12.93
C GLY A 459 6.21 5.07 -12.82
N HIS A 460 5.75 5.74 -11.76
CA HIS A 460 4.33 6.00 -11.51
C HIS A 460 3.83 7.36 -12.03
N ASN A 461 4.72 8.23 -12.53
CA ASN A 461 4.34 9.51 -13.14
C ASN A 461 3.69 9.30 -14.52
N ASN A 462 2.57 8.61 -14.55
CA ASN A 462 1.85 8.29 -15.78
C ASN A 462 1.23 9.52 -16.47
N GLY A 463 1.00 10.60 -15.70
CA GLY A 463 0.56 11.89 -16.23
C GLY A 463 1.66 12.68 -16.95
N LYS A 464 2.91 12.22 -16.90
CA LYS A 464 4.09 12.85 -17.52
C LYS A 464 4.32 14.29 -17.07
N PHE A 465 4.06 14.58 -15.80
CA PHE A 465 4.48 15.85 -15.22
C PHE A 465 6.01 15.99 -15.26
N PHE A 466 6.48 17.17 -15.65
CA PHE A 466 7.91 17.48 -15.72
C PHE A 466 8.20 18.86 -15.16
N SER A 467 9.06 18.92 -14.13
CA SER A 467 9.56 20.15 -13.54
C SER A 467 10.99 19.93 -13.00
N PRO A 468 12.01 20.53 -13.62
CA PRO A 468 13.39 20.42 -13.13
C PRO A 468 13.57 20.95 -11.70
N ASP A 469 12.82 22.00 -11.31
CA ASP A 469 12.87 22.55 -9.96
C ASP A 469 12.26 21.57 -8.94
N TYR A 470 11.17 20.90 -9.30
CA TYR A 470 10.56 19.84 -8.50
C TYR A 470 11.52 18.66 -8.28
N ASP A 471 12.10 18.16 -9.39
CA ASP A 471 13.06 17.06 -9.33
C ASP A 471 14.28 17.39 -8.46
N LYS A 472 14.75 18.65 -8.55
CA LYS A 472 15.85 19.13 -7.73
C LYS A 472 15.48 19.16 -6.25
N LEU A 473 14.31 19.69 -5.90
CA LEU A 473 13.83 19.70 -4.51
C LEU A 473 13.77 18.29 -3.93
N MET A 474 13.22 17.33 -4.70
CA MET A 474 13.11 15.94 -4.25
C MET A 474 14.47 15.24 -4.10
N LYS A 475 15.44 15.53 -4.95
CA LYS A 475 16.81 15.04 -4.78
C LYS A 475 17.50 15.64 -3.56
N ASP A 476 17.40 16.95 -3.38
CA ASP A 476 18.04 17.66 -2.26
C ASP A 476 17.43 17.26 -0.91
N SER A 477 16.12 16.95 -0.85
CA SER A 477 15.42 16.56 0.37
C SER A 477 15.97 15.28 1.01
N LYS A 478 16.51 14.35 0.20
CA LYS A 478 16.99 13.05 0.67
C LYS A 478 18.19 13.14 1.61
N THR A 479 19.00 14.20 1.47
CA THR A 479 20.21 14.41 2.29
C THR A 479 20.08 15.59 3.24
N ALA A 480 18.92 16.27 3.27
CA ALA A 480 18.67 17.39 4.14
C ALA A 480 18.49 16.96 5.60
N GLU A 481 18.98 17.72 6.56
CA GLU A 481 18.73 17.49 7.99
C GLU A 481 17.24 17.67 8.34
N ASP A 482 16.58 18.69 7.76
CA ASP A 482 15.12 18.86 7.78
C ASP A 482 14.61 18.95 6.33
N PRO A 483 13.96 17.93 5.78
CA PRO A 483 13.44 17.96 4.40
C PRO A 483 12.14 18.76 4.26
N ASN A 484 11.44 19.13 5.35
CA ASN A 484 10.13 19.77 5.28
C ASN A 484 10.08 21.06 4.45
N PRO A 485 11.07 21.98 4.48
CA PRO A 485 11.03 23.14 3.60
C PRO A 485 11.00 22.78 2.11
N MET A 486 11.68 21.68 1.73
CA MET A 486 11.70 21.20 0.34
C MET A 486 10.38 20.52 -0.01
N TYR A 487 9.80 19.74 0.91
CA TYR A 487 8.48 19.13 0.74
C TYR A 487 7.37 20.17 0.60
N THR A 488 7.42 21.25 1.42
CA THR A 488 6.50 22.37 1.28
C THR A 488 6.62 23.03 -0.09
N ALA A 489 7.84 23.34 -0.53
CA ALA A 489 8.06 23.93 -1.85
C ALA A 489 7.65 22.99 -3.00
N ALA A 490 7.84 21.67 -2.85
CA ALA A 490 7.38 20.68 -3.83
C ALA A 490 5.84 20.66 -3.93
N GLU A 491 5.13 20.68 -2.81
CA GLU A 491 3.65 20.78 -2.78
C GLU A 491 3.16 22.12 -3.39
N GLU A 492 3.85 23.23 -3.15
CA GLU A 492 3.53 24.51 -3.76
C GLU A 492 3.68 24.45 -5.29
N ILE A 493 4.73 23.79 -5.81
CA ILE A 493 4.90 23.56 -7.26
C ILE A 493 3.73 22.70 -7.80
N LEU A 494 3.33 21.63 -7.09
CA LEU A 494 2.19 20.81 -7.50
C LEU A 494 0.89 21.63 -7.50
N ALA A 495 0.67 22.48 -6.51
CA ALA A 495 -0.51 23.34 -6.46
C ALA A 495 -0.48 24.43 -7.56
N ASP A 496 0.69 24.93 -7.93
CA ASP A 496 0.84 25.94 -8.98
C ASP A 496 0.74 25.33 -10.39
N GLN A 497 1.40 24.21 -10.64
CA GLN A 497 1.41 23.55 -11.94
C GLN A 497 0.20 22.63 -12.15
N MET A 498 -0.47 22.21 -11.10
CA MET A 498 -1.68 21.38 -11.07
C MET A 498 -1.61 20.16 -12.00
N PRO A 499 -0.63 19.24 -11.83
CA PRO A 499 -0.57 18.02 -12.66
C PRO A 499 -1.71 17.04 -12.35
N MET A 500 -2.38 17.22 -11.25
CA MET A 500 -3.55 16.46 -10.81
C MET A 500 -4.50 17.36 -10.02
N ALA A 501 -5.74 16.96 -9.86
CA ALA A 501 -6.68 17.54 -8.92
C ALA A 501 -6.72 16.67 -7.66
N PRO A 502 -6.19 17.13 -6.50
CA PRO A 502 -6.39 16.44 -5.23
C PRO A 502 -7.86 16.56 -4.82
N ILE A 503 -8.43 15.46 -4.31
CA ILE A 503 -9.86 15.42 -3.97
C ILE A 503 -10.07 15.13 -2.49
N TYR A 504 -9.57 13.99 -1.99
CA TYR A 504 -9.64 13.66 -0.58
C TYR A 504 -8.52 12.73 -0.15
N GLN A 505 -8.29 12.69 1.16
CA GLN A 505 -7.42 11.71 1.82
C GLN A 505 -8.28 10.65 2.48
N TYR A 506 -7.82 9.39 2.37
CA TYR A 506 -8.62 8.24 2.76
C TYR A 506 -8.75 8.06 4.27
N THR A 507 -9.87 7.47 4.62
CA THR A 507 -10.02 6.63 5.81
C THR A 507 -10.34 5.22 5.36
N LYS A 508 -9.89 4.23 6.10
CA LYS A 508 -10.32 2.85 5.95
C LYS A 508 -11.66 2.68 6.66
N VAL A 509 -12.72 2.45 5.89
CA VAL A 509 -14.10 2.39 6.40
C VAL A 509 -14.60 0.98 6.21
N GLU A 510 -14.69 0.21 7.30
CA GLU A 510 -14.91 -1.24 7.24
C GLU A 510 -15.92 -1.74 8.25
N MET A 511 -16.53 -2.89 7.92
CA MET A 511 -17.18 -3.78 8.87
C MET A 511 -16.19 -4.89 9.23
N ILE A 512 -16.01 -5.14 10.52
CA ILE A 512 -15.12 -6.17 11.07
C ILE A 512 -15.91 -6.96 12.12
N LYS A 513 -15.83 -8.29 12.10
CA LYS A 513 -16.49 -9.13 13.10
C LYS A 513 -15.94 -8.84 14.50
N PRO A 514 -16.81 -8.73 15.53
CA PRO A 514 -16.41 -8.26 16.86
C PRO A 514 -15.58 -9.29 17.65
N ASP A 515 -15.51 -10.53 17.19
CA ASP A 515 -14.66 -11.59 17.74
C ASP A 515 -13.24 -11.59 17.17
N MET A 516 -12.94 -10.80 16.14
CA MET A 516 -11.58 -10.65 15.59
C MET A 516 -10.70 -9.78 16.50
N ARG A 517 -9.45 -10.19 16.68
CA ARG A 517 -8.40 -9.48 17.42
C ARG A 517 -7.12 -9.40 16.59
N GLY A 518 -6.16 -8.58 17.02
CA GLY A 518 -4.88 -8.43 16.35
C GLY A 518 -4.92 -7.59 15.08
N MET A 519 -6.01 -6.85 14.85
CA MET A 519 -6.19 -6.00 13.66
C MET A 519 -5.38 -4.71 13.77
N SER A 520 -4.68 -4.31 12.71
CA SER A 520 -3.80 -3.13 12.67
C SER A 520 -4.57 -1.81 12.47
N LEU A 521 -5.57 -1.54 13.29
CA LEU A 521 -6.45 -0.36 13.15
C LEU A 521 -5.73 0.97 13.43
N ASN A 522 -4.64 0.97 14.20
CA ASN A 522 -3.88 2.17 14.52
C ASN A 522 -2.69 2.40 13.59
N ASN A 523 -2.39 1.45 12.70
CA ASN A 523 -1.32 1.59 11.72
C ASN A 523 -1.82 2.43 10.54
N LEU A 524 -1.27 3.63 10.36
CA LEU A 524 -1.62 4.53 9.26
C LEU A 524 -1.41 3.89 7.88
N MET A 525 -0.39 3.03 7.74
CA MET A 525 -0.08 2.31 6.51
C MET A 525 -1.11 1.22 6.20
N GLN A 526 -1.92 0.81 7.19
CA GLN A 526 -2.87 -0.30 7.10
C GLN A 526 -2.22 -1.60 6.60
N ASN A 527 -0.95 -1.81 6.95
CA ASN A 527 -0.25 -3.07 6.75
C ASN A 527 -0.75 -4.10 7.75
N TRP A 528 -1.44 -5.12 7.24
CA TRP A 528 -2.10 -6.14 8.06
C TRP A 528 -1.34 -7.44 7.94
N TYR A 529 -0.93 -7.97 9.09
CA TYR A 529 -0.23 -9.25 9.20
C TYR A 529 -1.18 -10.26 9.85
N VAL A 530 -1.77 -11.16 9.05
CA VAL A 530 -2.75 -12.14 9.55
C VAL A 530 -2.14 -13.09 10.60
N LYS A 531 -0.82 -13.26 10.60
CA LYS A 531 -0.09 -14.01 11.64
C LYS A 531 -0.33 -13.49 13.06
N ASP A 532 -0.66 -12.20 13.19
CA ASP A 532 -0.90 -11.53 14.47
C ASP A 532 -2.39 -11.51 14.86
N MET A 533 -3.27 -12.03 14.00
CA MET A 533 -4.72 -12.06 14.21
C MET A 533 -5.18 -13.36 14.85
N TYR A 534 -6.31 -13.29 15.57
CA TYR A 534 -6.99 -14.44 16.15
C TYR A 534 -8.46 -14.14 16.40
N ARG A 535 -9.25 -15.19 16.63
CA ARG A 535 -10.66 -15.08 17.00
C ARG A 535 -10.84 -15.47 18.46
N VAL A 536 -11.68 -14.71 19.18
CA VAL A 536 -12.05 -15.00 20.56
C VAL A 536 -13.40 -15.71 20.62
N ALA A 537 -13.57 -16.58 21.63
CA ALA A 537 -14.85 -17.17 21.94
C ALA A 537 -15.82 -16.09 22.45
N ASN A 538 -17.10 -16.16 22.02
CA ASN A 538 -18.17 -15.27 22.44
C ASN A 538 -18.58 -15.54 23.90
#